data_d221fce2f9a0984b521863f600f75f42
#
_entry.id   d221fce2f9a0984b521863f600f75f42
#
_cell.length_a   1.000
_cell.length_b   1.000
_cell.length_c   1.000
_cell.angle_alpha   90.00
_cell.angle_beta   90.00
_cell.angle_gamma   90.00
#
_symmetry.space_group_name_H-M   'P 1'
#
loop_
_entity.id
_entity.type
_entity.pdbx_description
1 polymer ?
#
loop_
_entity_poly.entity_id
_entity_poly.type
_entity_poly.pdbx_seq_one_letter_code
_entity_poly.pdbx_strand_id
1 'polypeptide(L)'
;YLKRLTRGAKVELVYVKAGSAEVVSADLLSRSEGTYRVALDERGKAWTTGEFVKKVNAWEMDPGVKTISLLIGASDGHTEKLREKCHQTWALSPLTLQHELALVVLLEQLYRAYSIKRGEPYHR
;
A
#
# COMPACT_ATOMS: atom_id res chain seq x y z
N TYR A 1 4.45 0.25 -14.33
CA TYR A 1 4.48 1.29 -13.28
C TYR A 1 5.66 1.14 -12.32
N LEU A 2 5.98 -0.05 -11.91
CA LEU A 2 7.09 -0.28 -10.98
C LEU A 2 8.41 0.29 -11.52
N LYS A 3 8.69 0.05 -12.79
CA LYS A 3 9.89 0.53 -13.45
C LYS A 3 9.96 2.07 -13.49
N ARG A 4 8.82 2.72 -13.66
CA ARG A 4 8.72 4.19 -13.65
C ARG A 4 8.82 4.76 -12.24
N LEU A 5 8.35 4.02 -11.24
CA LEU A 5 8.40 4.45 -9.83
C LEU A 5 9.83 4.58 -9.31
N THR A 6 10.76 3.76 -9.79
CA THR A 6 12.16 3.82 -9.33
C THR A 6 12.82 5.16 -9.59
N ARG A 7 12.24 6.02 -10.42
CA ARG A 7 12.73 7.39 -10.65
C ARG A 7 12.41 8.33 -9.49
N GLY A 8 11.34 8.07 -8.73
CA GLY A 8 10.88 8.98 -7.68
C GLY A 8 10.98 8.41 -6.27
N ALA A 9 11.06 7.10 -6.14
CA ALA A 9 11.12 6.43 -4.85
C ALA A 9 11.75 5.06 -5.00
N LYS A 10 12.34 4.56 -3.92
CA LYS A 10 12.81 3.18 -3.89
C LYS A 10 11.62 2.29 -3.53
N VAL A 11 11.11 1.55 -4.51
CA VAL A 11 9.99 0.63 -4.32
C VAL A 11 10.48 -0.79 -4.53
N GLU A 12 10.20 -1.64 -3.55
CA GLU A 12 10.52 -3.06 -3.61
C GLU A 12 9.21 -3.85 -3.55
N LEU A 13 9.03 -4.76 -4.50
CA LEU A 13 7.86 -5.64 -4.55
C LEU A 13 8.24 -7.02 -4.04
N VAL A 14 7.59 -7.45 -2.98
CA VAL A 14 7.86 -8.75 -2.35
C VAL A 14 6.59 -9.59 -2.40
N TYR A 15 6.70 -10.78 -2.97
CA TYR A 15 5.61 -11.74 -3.00
C TYR A 15 5.73 -12.70 -1.83
N VAL A 16 4.59 -12.95 -1.16
CA VAL A 16 4.51 -13.93 -0.09
C VAL A 16 3.82 -15.19 -0.60
N LYS A 17 4.13 -16.31 0.01
CA LYS A 17 3.56 -17.60 -0.38
C LYS A 17 2.05 -17.61 -0.15
N ALA A 18 1.29 -18.11 -1.12
CA ALA A 18 -0.16 -18.25 -0.99
C ALA A 18 -0.51 -19.22 0.15
N GLY A 19 -1.66 -18.97 0.77
CA GLY A 19 -2.14 -19.80 1.88
C GLY A 19 -3.40 -19.21 2.48
N SER A 20 -3.79 -19.69 3.65
CA SER A 20 -4.93 -19.15 4.38
C SER A 20 -4.70 -17.70 4.79
N ALA A 21 -5.77 -16.98 5.12
CA ALA A 21 -5.66 -15.61 5.62
C ALA A 21 -4.72 -15.52 6.82
N GLU A 22 -4.78 -16.48 7.73
CA GLU A 22 -3.93 -16.53 8.93
C GLU A 22 -2.46 -16.69 8.57
N VAL A 23 -2.13 -17.59 7.67
CA VAL A 23 -0.74 -17.84 7.24
C VAL A 23 -0.17 -16.65 6.51
N VAL A 24 -0.91 -16.10 5.55
CA VAL A 24 -0.47 -14.95 4.77
C VAL A 24 -0.32 -13.73 5.66
N SER A 25 -1.28 -13.46 6.54
CA SER A 25 -1.21 -12.33 7.46
C SER A 25 -0.02 -12.42 8.41
N ALA A 26 0.28 -13.62 8.94
CA ALA A 26 1.44 -13.82 9.79
C ALA A 26 2.75 -13.56 9.04
N ASP A 27 2.85 -13.99 7.80
CA ASP A 27 4.03 -13.77 6.95
C ASP A 27 4.20 -12.27 6.63
N LEU A 28 3.10 -11.59 6.30
CA LEU A 28 3.13 -10.15 6.04
C LEU A 28 3.58 -9.37 7.27
N LEU A 29 3.10 -9.72 8.45
CA LEU A 29 3.52 -9.08 9.70
C LEU A 29 4.99 -9.31 9.98
N SER A 30 5.47 -10.54 9.79
CA SER A 30 6.88 -10.86 9.98
C SER A 30 7.79 -10.05 9.06
N ARG A 31 7.44 -9.96 7.78
CA ARG A 31 8.25 -9.25 6.77
C ARG A 31 8.18 -7.73 6.89
N SER A 32 7.17 -7.20 7.55
CA SER A 32 6.98 -5.76 7.71
C SER A 32 7.30 -5.25 9.11
N GLU A 33 7.93 -6.07 9.94
CA GLU A 33 8.26 -5.69 11.29
C GLU A 33 9.18 -4.46 11.32
N GLY A 34 8.86 -3.52 12.20
CA GLY A 34 9.61 -2.27 12.32
C GLY A 34 9.31 -1.22 11.27
N THR A 35 8.41 -1.49 10.34
CA THR A 35 8.00 -0.52 9.31
C THR A 35 6.67 0.14 9.66
N TYR A 36 6.37 1.24 8.97
CA TYR A 36 5.03 1.83 9.01
C TYR A 36 4.12 0.99 8.11
N ARG A 37 3.10 0.38 8.69
CA ARG A 37 2.24 -0.57 7.98
C ARG A 37 0.93 0.06 7.55
N VAL A 38 0.59 -0.10 6.28
CA VAL A 38 -0.71 0.25 5.73
C VAL A 38 -1.34 -1.01 5.14
N ALA A 39 -2.43 -1.44 5.73
CA ALA A 39 -3.17 -2.59 5.22
C ALA A 39 -4.11 -2.13 4.10
N LEU A 40 -4.02 -2.76 2.94
CA LEU A 40 -4.96 -2.57 1.86
C LEU A 40 -6.13 -3.53 2.10
N ASP A 41 -7.28 -2.97 2.47
CA ASP A 41 -8.46 -3.77 2.86
C ASP A 41 -9.72 -2.95 2.59
N GLU A 42 -10.75 -3.58 2.02
CA GLU A 42 -12.02 -2.93 1.70
C GLU A 42 -12.74 -2.38 2.94
N ARG A 43 -12.39 -2.86 4.14
CA ARG A 43 -12.94 -2.38 5.40
C ARG A 43 -12.34 -1.06 5.86
N GLY A 44 -11.25 -0.64 5.20
CA GLY A 44 -10.58 0.60 5.53
C GLY A 44 -11.30 1.81 4.95
N LYS A 45 -10.75 2.98 5.28
CA LYS A 45 -11.23 4.23 4.72
C LYS A 45 -10.74 4.37 3.28
N ALA A 46 -11.62 4.77 2.38
CA ALA A 46 -11.24 5.10 1.02
C ALA A 46 -10.61 6.49 0.99
N TRP A 47 -9.48 6.61 0.29
CA TRP A 47 -8.82 7.89 0.07
C TRP A 47 -8.93 8.27 -1.39
N THR A 48 -9.14 9.55 -1.65
CA THR A 48 -8.98 10.09 -3.00
C THR A 48 -7.49 10.09 -3.36
N THR A 49 -7.19 10.24 -4.65
CA THR A 49 -5.80 10.40 -5.08
C THR A 49 -5.13 11.57 -4.36
N GLY A 50 -5.83 12.70 -4.22
CA GLY A 50 -5.30 13.87 -3.51
C GLY A 50 -5.00 13.57 -2.04
N GLU A 51 -5.87 12.83 -1.37
CA GLU A 51 -5.63 12.41 0.02
C GLU A 51 -4.43 11.48 0.12
N PHE A 52 -4.28 10.56 -0.83
CA PHE A 52 -3.13 9.66 -0.88
C PHE A 52 -1.82 10.44 -1.06
N VAL A 53 -1.81 11.43 -1.95
CA VAL A 53 -0.63 12.31 -2.14
C VAL A 53 -0.25 13.00 -0.83
N LYS A 54 -1.23 13.51 -0.09
CA LYS A 54 -0.99 14.12 1.22
C LYS A 54 -0.42 13.14 2.23
N LYS A 55 -0.91 11.89 2.21
CA LYS A 55 -0.37 10.83 3.08
C LYS A 55 1.08 10.53 2.76
N VAL A 56 1.41 10.37 1.48
CA VAL A 56 2.79 10.12 1.05
C VAL A 56 3.71 11.26 1.48
N ASN A 57 3.28 12.49 1.28
CA ASN A 57 4.07 13.66 1.70
C ASN A 57 4.30 13.68 3.21
N ALA A 58 3.27 13.39 4.00
CA ALA A 58 3.38 13.36 5.46
C ALA A 58 4.35 12.27 5.92
N TRP A 59 4.29 11.08 5.32
CA TRP A 59 5.20 9.99 5.64
C TRP A 59 6.64 10.33 5.31
N GLU A 60 6.88 10.95 4.16
CA GLU A 60 8.23 11.32 3.73
C GLU A 60 8.84 12.42 4.62
N MET A 61 8.01 13.27 5.21
CA MET A 61 8.45 14.33 6.10
C MET A 61 8.61 13.86 7.55
N ASP A 62 8.14 12.68 7.89
CA ASP A 62 8.23 12.15 9.26
C ASP A 62 9.56 11.42 9.45
N PRO A 63 10.46 11.94 10.30
CA PRO A 63 11.77 11.31 10.53
C PRO A 63 11.66 9.93 11.20
N GLY A 64 10.54 9.63 11.83
CA GLY A 64 10.28 8.32 12.43
C GLY A 64 9.85 7.26 11.42
N VAL A 65 9.49 7.67 10.19
CA VAL A 65 9.04 6.75 9.15
C VAL A 65 10.13 6.58 8.10
N LYS A 66 10.83 5.44 8.13
CA LYS A 66 11.90 5.16 7.17
C LYS A 66 11.43 4.25 6.03
N THR A 67 10.56 3.32 6.34
CA THR A 67 10.02 2.36 5.39
C THR A 67 8.52 2.24 5.60
N ILE A 68 7.78 2.22 4.52
CA ILE A 68 6.34 2.01 4.53
C ILE A 68 6.06 0.69 3.85
N SER A 69 5.33 -0.17 4.52
CA SER A 69 4.89 -1.44 3.97
C SER A 69 3.41 -1.35 3.61
N LEU A 70 3.11 -1.55 2.34
CA LEU A 70 1.76 -1.58 1.83
C LEU A 70 1.38 -3.06 1.67
N LEU A 71 0.46 -3.55 2.49
CA LEU A 71 0.19 -4.97 2.64
C LEU A 71 -1.08 -5.35 1.88
N ILE A 72 -0.93 -6.18 0.85
CA ILE A 72 -2.03 -6.74 0.08
C ILE A 72 -2.23 -8.18 0.53
N GLY A 73 -3.42 -8.50 1.01
CA GLY A 73 -3.74 -9.84 1.49
C GLY A 73 -4.05 -10.82 0.38
N ALA A 74 -4.22 -12.08 0.77
CA ALA A 74 -4.71 -13.14 -0.13
C ALA A 74 -6.21 -12.94 -0.44
N SER A 75 -6.78 -13.87 -1.20
CA SER A 75 -8.19 -13.80 -1.61
C SER A 75 -9.17 -13.70 -0.44
N ASP A 76 -8.82 -14.26 0.72
CA ASP A 76 -9.64 -14.17 1.93
C ASP A 76 -9.43 -12.87 2.72
N GLY A 77 -8.53 -12.01 2.23
CA GLY A 77 -8.22 -10.73 2.88
C GLY A 77 -7.29 -10.86 4.08
N HIS A 78 -7.20 -9.78 4.84
CA HIS A 78 -6.39 -9.72 6.04
C HIS A 78 -7.16 -10.20 7.26
N THR A 79 -6.45 -10.78 8.23
CA THR A 79 -7.04 -11.08 9.54
C THR A 79 -7.25 -9.78 10.33
N GLU A 80 -8.15 -9.82 11.29
CA GLU A 80 -8.35 -8.71 12.22
C GLU A 80 -7.07 -8.41 13.00
N LYS A 81 -6.34 -9.45 13.40
CA LYS A 81 -5.07 -9.31 14.10
C LYS A 81 -4.05 -8.50 13.27
N LEU A 82 -3.95 -8.75 11.97
CA LEU A 82 -3.08 -7.96 11.11
C LEU A 82 -3.55 -6.51 11.06
N ARG A 83 -4.84 -6.27 10.84
CA ARG A 83 -5.37 -4.91 10.76
C ARG A 83 -5.09 -4.12 12.03
N GLU A 84 -5.23 -4.75 13.19
CA GLU A 84 -4.95 -4.10 14.48
C GLU A 84 -3.48 -3.68 14.64
N LYS A 85 -2.57 -4.42 14.01
CA LYS A 85 -1.14 -4.13 14.06
C LYS A 85 -0.68 -3.16 12.98
N CYS A 86 -1.57 -2.70 12.12
CA CYS A 86 -1.25 -1.73 11.08
C CYS A 86 -1.58 -0.31 11.57
N HIS A 87 -0.83 0.66 11.07
CA HIS A 87 -1.02 2.07 11.40
C HIS A 87 -2.24 2.66 10.69
N GLN A 88 -2.51 2.16 9.49
CA GLN A 88 -3.63 2.60 8.66
C GLN A 88 -4.25 1.39 7.98
N THR A 89 -5.54 1.49 7.69
CA THR A 89 -6.24 0.55 6.80
C THR A 89 -6.86 1.37 5.68
N TRP A 90 -6.50 1.05 4.45
CA TRP A 90 -6.87 1.83 3.27
C TRP A 90 -7.63 0.97 2.27
N ALA A 91 -8.83 1.41 1.89
CA ALA A 91 -9.59 0.80 0.80
C ALA A 91 -9.23 1.50 -0.51
N LEU A 92 -8.66 0.75 -1.45
CA LEU A 92 -8.31 1.29 -2.78
C LEU A 92 -9.55 1.70 -3.57
N SER A 93 -10.67 1.03 -3.30
CA SER A 93 -11.92 1.22 -4.02
C SER A 93 -13.07 0.77 -3.13
N PRO A 94 -14.29 1.31 -3.28
CA PRO A 94 -15.46 0.72 -2.65
C PRO A 94 -15.81 -0.67 -3.20
N LEU A 95 -15.22 -1.04 -4.35
CA LEU A 95 -15.38 -2.36 -4.92
C LEU A 95 -14.37 -3.34 -4.33
N THR A 96 -14.77 -4.59 -4.18
CA THR A 96 -13.85 -5.66 -3.82
C THR A 96 -12.98 -5.99 -5.03
N LEU A 97 -11.67 -5.87 -4.87
CA LEU A 97 -10.72 -6.13 -5.96
C LEU A 97 -9.98 -7.45 -5.72
N GLN A 98 -9.80 -8.20 -6.79
CA GLN A 98 -8.93 -9.36 -6.78
C GLN A 98 -7.49 -8.88 -6.51
N HIS A 99 -6.68 -9.66 -5.76
CA HIS A 99 -5.41 -9.18 -5.21
C HIS A 99 -4.39 -8.72 -6.28
N GLU A 100 -4.36 -9.36 -7.44
CA GLU A 100 -3.46 -8.92 -8.52
C GLU A 100 -3.91 -7.60 -9.11
N LEU A 101 -5.22 -7.40 -9.24
CA LEU A 101 -5.77 -6.13 -9.70
C LEU A 101 -5.54 -5.02 -8.66
N ALA A 102 -5.67 -5.35 -7.38
CA ALA A 102 -5.36 -4.41 -6.31
C ALA A 102 -3.91 -3.93 -6.39
N LEU A 103 -2.98 -4.84 -6.68
CA LEU A 103 -1.58 -4.48 -6.87
C LEU A 103 -1.39 -3.51 -8.04
N VAL A 104 -2.04 -3.76 -9.17
CA VAL A 104 -1.95 -2.87 -10.34
C VAL A 104 -2.50 -1.49 -10.00
N VAL A 105 -3.64 -1.41 -9.33
CA VAL A 105 -4.25 -0.14 -8.92
C VAL A 105 -3.31 0.60 -7.96
N LEU A 106 -2.74 -0.10 -7.00
CA LEU A 106 -1.81 0.50 -6.05
C LEU A 106 -0.57 1.07 -6.75
N LEU A 107 0.05 0.30 -7.64
CA LEU A 107 1.24 0.76 -8.37
C LEU A 107 0.92 1.96 -9.25
N GLU A 108 -0.24 1.97 -9.89
CA GLU A 108 -0.68 3.12 -10.69
C GLU A 108 -0.86 4.35 -9.81
N GLN A 109 -1.48 4.24 -8.64
CA GLN A 109 -1.67 5.35 -7.73
C GLN A 109 -0.34 5.87 -7.16
N LEU A 110 0.59 4.99 -6.86
CA LEU A 110 1.94 5.38 -6.44
C LEU A 110 2.64 6.17 -7.54
N TYR A 111 2.60 5.68 -8.77
CA TYR A 111 3.18 6.40 -9.90
C TYR A 111 2.54 7.77 -10.09
N ARG A 112 1.20 7.83 -10.02
CA ARG A 112 0.44 9.08 -10.13
C ARG A 112 0.83 10.07 -9.04
N ALA A 113 0.94 9.61 -7.79
CA ALA A 113 1.33 10.46 -6.66
C ALA A 113 2.71 11.07 -6.87
N TYR A 114 3.69 10.29 -7.29
CA TYR A 114 5.04 10.80 -7.54
C TYR A 114 5.11 11.69 -8.77
N SER A 115 4.28 11.45 -9.79
CA SER A 115 4.15 12.35 -10.94
C SER A 115 3.63 13.72 -10.52
N ILE A 116 2.62 13.76 -9.66
CA ILE A 116 2.08 15.00 -9.09
C ILE A 116 3.17 15.74 -8.31
N LYS A 117 3.90 15.04 -7.47
CA LYS A 117 4.97 15.63 -6.66
C LYS A 117 6.08 16.26 -7.52
N ARG A 118 6.37 15.66 -8.68
CA ARG A 118 7.37 16.19 -9.62
C ARG A 118 6.81 17.23 -10.56
N GLY A 119 5.51 17.53 -10.50
CA GLY A 119 4.86 18.45 -11.40
C GLY A 119 4.68 17.92 -12.83
N GLU A 120 4.75 16.62 -13.01
CA GLU A 120 4.57 16.00 -14.33
C GLU A 120 3.07 15.98 -14.73
N PRO A 121 2.75 16.04 -16.03
CA PRO A 121 1.37 16.15 -16.48
C PRO A 121 0.58 14.84 -16.53
N TYR A 122 1.04 13.79 -15.91
CA TYR A 122 0.38 12.48 -15.94
C TYR A 122 -1.03 12.53 -15.35
N HIS A 123 -1.19 13.21 -14.19
CA HIS A 123 -2.49 13.36 -13.54
C HIS A 123 -3.23 14.56 -14.14
N ARG A 124 -4.41 14.30 -14.66
CA ARG A 124 -5.24 15.33 -15.29
C ARG A 124 -6.62 15.37 -14.69
#